data_fd491da419c684c22e83737f4cffc60c
#
_entry.id   fd491da419c684c22e83737f4cffc60c
#
_cell.length_a   1.000
_cell.length_b   1.000
_cell.length_c   1.000
_cell.angle_alpha   90.00
_cell.angle_beta   90.00
_cell.angle_gamma   90.00
#
_symmetry.space_group_name_H-M   'P 1'
#
loop_
_entity.id
_entity.type
_entity.pdbx_description
1 polymer ?
#
loop_
_entity_poly.entity_id
_entity_poly.type
_entity_poly.pdbx_seq_one_letter_code
_entity_poly.pdbx_strand_id
1 'polypeptide(L)'
;MCGKNIKDKEITFPYQLKEEPAGFYSVYSVNAQGFKSDCSNPVIKTDWQQIYEAEKAVHKGMFSDVHPGYSGKGFIVDLFTHQANTEFTIDIPVDGIYALMLSGANGHGPHGTYCAIRSVFIDGEDAGTFILETSGDWTKWLNSNYILKKLKAGKHTVTLKFNPENKGYDFNMSHGREDANDCNLDYLKVIRL
;
A
#
# COMPACT_ATOMS: atom_id res chain seq x y z
N MET A 1 -17.09 8.89 4.28
CA MET A 1 -18.38 8.40 3.72
C MET A 1 -18.20 6.94 3.37
N CYS A 2 -19.01 6.02 3.92
CA CYS A 2 -19.02 4.64 3.45
C CYS A 2 -19.49 4.62 1.98
N GLY A 3 -18.81 3.84 1.14
CA GLY A 3 -19.07 3.83 -0.30
C GLY A 3 -20.49 3.38 -0.68
N LYS A 4 -20.99 3.86 -1.81
CA LYS A 4 -22.38 3.67 -2.27
C LYS A 4 -22.76 2.24 -2.73
N ASN A 5 -21.84 1.28 -2.74
CA ASN A 5 -22.06 -0.07 -3.28
C ASN A 5 -22.12 -1.17 -2.23
N ILE A 6 -22.26 -0.82 -0.96
CA ILE A 6 -22.33 -1.79 0.13
C ILE A 6 -23.80 -2.16 0.34
N LYS A 7 -24.08 -3.46 0.32
CA LYS A 7 -25.34 -3.98 0.83
C LYS A 7 -25.28 -3.83 2.35
N ASP A 8 -25.98 -2.84 2.88
CA ASP A 8 -26.16 -2.70 4.31
C ASP A 8 -26.82 -3.98 4.87
N LYS A 9 -26.18 -4.59 5.84
CA LYS A 9 -26.65 -5.79 6.51
C LYS A 9 -26.54 -5.59 8.01
N GLU A 10 -27.61 -5.83 8.73
CA GLU A 10 -27.57 -5.86 10.19
C GLU A 10 -26.77 -7.08 10.65
N ILE A 11 -25.82 -6.88 11.54
CA ILE A 11 -24.96 -7.93 12.08
C ILE A 11 -24.90 -7.85 13.59
N THR A 12 -24.74 -9.00 14.23
CA THR A 12 -24.42 -9.12 15.66
C THR A 12 -22.98 -9.53 15.85
N PHE A 13 -22.33 -9.03 16.87
CA PHE A 13 -20.93 -9.36 17.18
C PHE A 13 -20.82 -10.60 18.07
N PRO A 14 -19.75 -11.44 17.87
CA PRO A 14 -18.75 -11.34 16.80
C PRO A 14 -19.30 -11.79 15.44
N TYR A 15 -19.03 -11.05 14.36
CA TYR A 15 -19.41 -11.41 13.00
C TYR A 15 -18.21 -11.94 12.21
N GLN A 16 -18.41 -13.07 11.50
CA GLN A 16 -17.38 -13.70 10.66
C GLN A 16 -17.75 -13.56 9.18
N LEU A 17 -16.81 -13.10 8.37
CA LEU A 17 -16.99 -12.89 6.93
C LEU A 17 -16.92 -14.19 6.09
N LYS A 18 -17.09 -15.38 6.67
CA LYS A 18 -16.87 -16.66 5.97
C LYS A 18 -17.71 -16.80 4.70
N GLU A 19 -18.97 -16.45 4.78
CA GLU A 19 -19.95 -16.60 3.68
C GLU A 19 -20.02 -15.36 2.76
N GLU A 20 -19.29 -14.29 3.08
CA GLU A 20 -19.31 -13.09 2.27
C GLU A 20 -18.37 -13.22 1.06
N PRO A 21 -18.64 -12.57 -0.07
CA PRO A 21 -17.72 -12.55 -1.22
C PRO A 21 -16.40 -11.85 -0.89
N ALA A 22 -15.39 -11.98 -1.73
CA ALA A 22 -14.17 -11.18 -1.62
C ALA A 22 -14.48 -9.69 -1.75
N GLY A 23 -13.81 -8.84 -0.98
CA GLY A 23 -14.02 -7.40 -1.00
C GLY A 23 -13.55 -6.68 0.26
N PHE A 24 -13.82 -5.38 0.30
CA PHE A 24 -13.58 -4.53 1.47
C PHE A 24 -14.84 -4.47 2.33
N TYR A 25 -14.67 -4.67 3.63
CA TYR A 25 -15.74 -4.65 4.61
C TYR A 25 -15.42 -3.67 5.73
N SER A 26 -16.37 -2.81 6.04
CA SER A 26 -16.32 -1.94 7.21
C SER A 26 -17.66 -1.98 7.92
N VAL A 27 -17.69 -1.60 9.18
CA VAL A 27 -18.89 -1.57 9.99
C VAL A 27 -19.16 -0.15 10.48
N TYR A 28 -20.41 0.17 10.69
CA TYR A 28 -20.87 1.36 11.40
C TYR A 28 -21.99 0.99 12.36
N SER A 29 -22.18 1.78 13.40
CA SER A 29 -23.31 1.64 14.31
C SER A 29 -24.48 2.54 13.88
N VAL A 30 -25.69 2.12 14.21
CA VAL A 30 -26.90 2.92 14.01
C VAL A 30 -27.57 3.11 15.37
N ASN A 31 -27.86 4.34 15.77
CA ASN A 31 -28.58 4.61 17.00
C ASN A 31 -30.11 4.44 16.84
N ALA A 32 -30.84 4.53 17.93
CA ALA A 32 -32.31 4.37 17.93
C ALA A 32 -33.06 5.40 17.06
N GLN A 33 -32.44 6.54 16.75
CA GLN A 33 -32.98 7.59 15.88
C GLN A 33 -32.58 7.42 14.40
N GLY A 34 -31.81 6.36 14.06
CA GLY A 34 -31.36 6.06 12.70
C GLY A 34 -30.09 6.79 12.27
N PHE A 35 -29.40 7.53 13.14
CA PHE A 35 -28.12 8.16 12.80
C PHE A 35 -27.00 7.13 12.78
N LYS A 36 -26.16 7.20 11.73
CA LYS A 36 -25.02 6.31 11.52
C LYS A 36 -23.73 6.92 12.05
N SER A 37 -22.88 6.11 12.68
CA SER A 37 -21.50 6.50 13.01
C SER A 37 -20.63 6.57 11.74
N ASP A 38 -19.39 7.04 11.91
CA ASP A 38 -18.36 6.79 10.89
C ASP A 38 -18.12 5.29 10.74
N CYS A 39 -17.60 4.91 9.55
CA CYS A 39 -17.23 3.53 9.29
C CYS A 39 -15.90 3.18 10.00
N SER A 40 -15.79 1.94 10.44
CA SER A 40 -14.49 1.39 10.86
C SER A 40 -13.50 1.38 9.72
N ASN A 41 -12.21 1.22 10.03
CA ASN A 41 -11.20 0.86 9.04
C ASN A 41 -11.64 -0.42 8.32
N PRO A 42 -11.42 -0.50 6.98
CA PRO A 42 -11.86 -1.66 6.22
C PRO A 42 -11.02 -2.90 6.55
N VAL A 43 -11.68 -4.04 6.55
CA VAL A 43 -11.07 -5.37 6.54
C VAL A 43 -11.22 -5.95 5.15
N ILE A 44 -10.18 -6.57 4.62
CA ILE A 44 -10.23 -7.21 3.30
C ILE A 44 -10.49 -8.70 3.49
N LYS A 45 -11.55 -9.19 2.85
CA LYS A 45 -11.75 -10.62 2.61
C LYS A 45 -11.28 -10.95 1.21
N THR A 46 -10.44 -11.96 1.08
CA THR A 46 -9.96 -12.45 -0.21
C THR A 46 -9.78 -13.95 -0.16
N ASP A 47 -9.90 -14.60 -1.31
CA ASP A 47 -9.57 -16.00 -1.52
C ASP A 47 -8.19 -16.16 -2.20
N TRP A 48 -7.57 -15.04 -2.62
CA TRP A 48 -6.25 -15.04 -3.21
C TRP A 48 -5.49 -13.76 -2.89
N GLN A 49 -4.29 -13.94 -2.39
CA GLN A 49 -3.30 -12.86 -2.22
C GLN A 49 -1.90 -13.41 -2.43
N GLN A 50 -1.01 -12.55 -2.90
CA GLN A 50 0.39 -12.87 -3.12
C GLN A 50 1.28 -11.73 -2.63
N ILE A 51 2.41 -12.09 -2.02
CA ILE A 51 3.48 -11.18 -1.63
C ILE A 51 4.64 -11.33 -2.62
N TYR A 52 5.17 -10.20 -3.05
CA TYR A 52 6.34 -10.08 -3.92
C TYR A 52 7.38 -9.29 -3.16
N GLU A 53 8.42 -9.97 -2.69
CA GLU A 53 9.49 -9.40 -1.87
C GLU A 53 10.31 -8.39 -2.66
N ALA A 54 10.62 -7.23 -2.06
CA ALA A 54 11.34 -6.16 -2.75
C ALA A 54 12.79 -6.54 -3.06
N GLU A 55 13.42 -7.35 -2.22
CA GLU A 55 14.79 -7.81 -2.46
C GLU A 55 14.90 -8.81 -3.64
N LYS A 56 13.76 -9.31 -4.15
CA LYS A 56 13.70 -10.16 -5.35
C LYS A 56 13.29 -9.40 -6.60
N ALA A 57 12.86 -8.16 -6.45
CA ALA A 57 12.52 -7.29 -7.57
C ALA A 57 13.78 -6.80 -8.30
N VAL A 58 13.61 -6.26 -9.49
CA VAL A 58 14.67 -5.50 -10.15
C VAL A 58 14.68 -4.11 -9.52
N HIS A 59 15.77 -3.71 -8.87
CA HIS A 59 15.83 -2.45 -8.13
C HIS A 59 17.18 -1.75 -8.29
N LYS A 60 17.20 -0.44 -8.02
CA LYS A 60 18.39 0.40 -7.92
C LYS A 60 18.76 0.74 -6.48
N GLY A 61 17.90 0.39 -5.51
CA GLY A 61 18.19 0.56 -4.10
C GLY A 61 19.20 -0.47 -3.57
N MET A 62 19.59 -0.32 -2.34
CA MET A 62 20.56 -1.20 -1.67
C MET A 62 19.82 -2.25 -0.84
N PHE A 63 20.24 -3.52 -0.95
CA PHE A 63 19.77 -4.56 -0.04
C PHE A 63 20.24 -4.29 1.38
N SER A 64 19.38 -4.53 2.37
CA SER A 64 19.70 -4.42 3.79
C SER A 64 18.86 -5.40 4.61
N ASP A 65 19.35 -5.75 5.79
CA ASP A 65 18.71 -6.61 6.79
C ASP A 65 18.89 -6.09 8.22
N VAL A 66 19.36 -4.83 8.36
CA VAL A 66 19.76 -4.25 9.66
C VAL A 66 18.60 -3.85 10.57
N HIS A 67 17.38 -3.71 10.01
CA HIS A 67 16.18 -3.32 10.77
C HIS A 67 15.23 -4.52 10.87
N PRO A 68 14.89 -5.02 12.06
CA PRO A 68 14.02 -6.19 12.21
C PRO A 68 12.57 -5.90 11.81
N GLY A 69 11.79 -6.97 11.54
CA GLY A 69 10.35 -6.89 11.30
C GLY A 69 9.93 -6.91 9.83
N TYR A 70 10.87 -6.95 8.89
CA TYR A 70 10.61 -7.17 7.47
C TYR A 70 10.16 -8.60 7.17
N SER A 71 9.61 -8.80 5.98
CA SER A 71 9.32 -10.10 5.37
C SER A 71 10.54 -10.63 4.61
N GLY A 72 10.51 -11.91 4.20
CA GLY A 72 11.55 -12.48 3.34
C GLY A 72 12.93 -12.54 3.98
N LYS A 73 13.96 -12.10 3.25
CA LYS A 73 15.37 -12.15 3.66
C LYS A 73 15.96 -10.79 4.01
N GLY A 74 15.25 -9.72 3.72
CA GLY A 74 15.69 -8.35 3.92
C GLY A 74 14.75 -7.38 3.22
N PHE A 75 15.22 -6.20 2.99
CA PHE A 75 14.47 -5.11 2.38
C PHE A 75 15.37 -4.27 1.47
N ILE A 76 14.78 -3.38 0.69
CA ILE A 76 15.51 -2.46 -0.17
C ILE A 76 15.47 -1.07 0.42
N VAL A 77 16.64 -0.50 0.69
CA VAL A 77 16.79 0.92 1.01
C VAL A 77 16.60 1.70 -0.28
N ASP A 78 15.44 2.34 -0.41
CA ASP A 78 15.04 3.09 -1.61
C ASP A 78 15.14 4.60 -1.34
N LEU A 79 16.30 5.15 -1.70
CA LEU A 79 16.59 6.57 -1.51
C LEU A 79 15.76 7.42 -2.47
N PHE A 80 15.45 8.64 -2.05
CA PHE A 80 14.62 9.58 -2.81
C PHE A 80 15.28 10.07 -4.12
N THR A 81 16.45 9.61 -4.48
CA THR A 81 17.15 10.02 -5.69
C THR A 81 16.29 9.82 -6.94
N HIS A 82 16.37 10.70 -7.92
CA HIS A 82 15.60 10.65 -9.17
C HIS A 82 15.77 9.35 -9.97
N GLN A 83 16.66 8.47 -9.54
CA GLN A 83 16.91 7.17 -10.15
C GLN A 83 16.35 6.01 -9.33
N ALA A 84 15.74 6.27 -8.18
CA ALA A 84 15.08 5.23 -7.41
C ALA A 84 13.99 4.59 -8.27
N ASN A 85 14.13 3.29 -8.48
CA ASN A 85 13.24 2.50 -9.33
C ASN A 85 13.26 1.06 -8.83
N THR A 86 12.07 0.54 -8.55
CA THR A 86 11.89 -0.87 -8.16
C THR A 86 10.80 -1.47 -9.03
N GLU A 87 11.09 -2.57 -9.69
CA GLU A 87 10.20 -3.23 -10.64
C GLU A 87 9.90 -4.66 -10.19
N PHE A 88 8.63 -4.91 -9.92
CA PHE A 88 8.10 -6.23 -9.57
C PHE A 88 7.49 -6.87 -10.82
N THR A 89 7.79 -8.15 -11.04
CA THR A 89 7.01 -8.98 -11.95
C THR A 89 5.97 -9.73 -11.13
N ILE A 90 4.69 -9.43 -11.34
CA ILE A 90 3.57 -10.09 -10.67
C ILE A 90 2.88 -11.06 -11.61
N ASP A 91 2.29 -12.12 -11.05
CA ASP A 91 1.55 -13.13 -11.82
C ASP A 91 0.09 -13.15 -11.34
N ILE A 92 -0.82 -12.82 -12.24
CA ILE A 92 -2.26 -12.67 -11.98
C ILE A 92 -2.97 -13.95 -12.45
N PRO A 93 -3.62 -14.70 -11.54
CA PRO A 93 -4.17 -16.02 -11.85
C PRO A 93 -5.42 -15.97 -12.76
N VAL A 94 -6.24 -14.95 -12.63
CA VAL A 94 -7.49 -14.78 -13.38
C VAL A 94 -7.80 -13.31 -13.61
N ASP A 95 -8.59 -13.00 -14.62
CA ASP A 95 -9.10 -11.65 -14.84
C ASP A 95 -9.89 -11.16 -13.62
N GLY A 96 -9.64 -9.95 -13.16
CA GLY A 96 -10.36 -9.43 -11.98
C GLY A 96 -9.96 -8.03 -11.57
N ILE A 97 -10.51 -7.59 -10.44
CA ILE A 97 -10.10 -6.38 -9.74
C ILE A 97 -9.12 -6.79 -8.64
N TYR A 98 -8.00 -6.11 -8.59
CA TYR A 98 -6.95 -6.35 -7.62
C TYR A 98 -6.63 -5.08 -6.84
N ALA A 99 -6.37 -5.24 -5.55
CA ALA A 99 -5.82 -4.21 -4.71
C ALA A 99 -4.32 -4.45 -4.55
N LEU A 100 -3.52 -3.44 -4.85
CA LEU A 100 -2.08 -3.44 -4.66
C LEU A 100 -1.75 -2.56 -3.45
N MET A 101 -0.80 -2.99 -2.64
CA MET A 101 -0.36 -2.30 -1.43
C MET A 101 1.13 -2.55 -1.23
N LEU A 102 1.86 -1.50 -0.86
CA LEU A 102 3.29 -1.57 -0.55
C LEU A 102 3.48 -1.65 0.97
N SER A 103 4.33 -2.55 1.44
CA SER A 103 4.86 -2.54 2.80
C SER A 103 6.24 -1.87 2.80
N GLY A 104 6.47 -1.01 3.78
CA GLY A 104 7.74 -0.34 3.92
C GLY A 104 7.89 0.38 5.25
N ALA A 105 9.07 0.92 5.50
CA ALA A 105 9.35 1.74 6.67
C ALA A 105 9.92 3.10 6.26
N ASN A 106 9.43 4.15 6.92
CA ASN A 106 9.99 5.48 6.86
C ASN A 106 10.19 6.01 8.29
N GLY A 107 11.44 6.10 8.73
CA GLY A 107 11.80 6.51 10.08
C GLY A 107 12.10 8.00 10.24
N HIS A 108 11.92 8.80 9.20
CA HIS A 108 12.21 10.23 9.25
C HIS A 108 11.17 11.01 10.07
N GLY A 109 11.65 11.85 10.96
CA GLY A 109 10.82 12.75 11.75
C GLY A 109 9.84 12.06 12.71
N PRO A 110 8.96 12.82 13.37
CA PRO A 110 7.89 12.27 14.20
C PRO A 110 6.84 11.55 13.35
N HIS A 111 6.15 10.57 13.94
CA HIS A 111 5.08 9.82 13.27
C HIS A 111 4.05 10.75 12.58
N GLY A 112 3.74 10.46 11.33
CA GLY A 112 2.72 11.16 10.56
C GLY A 112 3.09 12.57 10.09
N THR A 113 4.35 13.01 10.24
CA THR A 113 4.77 14.37 9.82
C THR A 113 5.24 14.43 8.37
N TYR A 114 5.74 13.33 7.83
CA TYR A 114 6.24 13.20 6.47
C TYR A 114 5.66 11.96 5.81
N CYS A 115 5.88 11.82 4.52
CA CYS A 115 5.57 10.60 3.79
C CYS A 115 6.59 10.36 2.68
N ALA A 116 6.89 9.10 2.42
CA ALA A 116 7.58 8.69 1.21
C ALA A 116 6.54 8.38 0.13
N ILE A 117 6.76 8.89 -1.07
CA ILE A 117 5.80 8.83 -2.17
C ILE A 117 6.47 8.15 -3.36
N ARG A 118 5.79 7.15 -3.94
CA ARG A 118 6.23 6.46 -5.15
C ARG A 118 5.11 6.45 -6.18
N SER A 119 5.37 7.00 -7.35
CA SER A 119 4.50 6.81 -8.51
C SER A 119 4.53 5.37 -8.95
N VAL A 120 3.37 4.83 -9.27
CA VAL A 120 3.17 3.42 -9.62
C VAL A 120 2.75 3.32 -11.07
N PHE A 121 3.47 2.52 -11.83
CA PHE A 121 3.13 2.19 -13.21
C PHE A 121 2.87 0.70 -13.31
N ILE A 122 1.80 0.31 -13.98
CA ILE A 122 1.50 -1.09 -14.31
C ILE A 122 1.55 -1.24 -15.82
N ASP A 123 2.45 -2.11 -16.30
CA ASP A 123 2.73 -2.30 -17.74
C ASP A 123 3.07 -0.99 -18.46
N GLY A 124 3.72 -0.06 -17.76
CA GLY A 124 4.09 1.27 -18.26
C GLY A 124 2.99 2.33 -18.17
N GLU A 125 1.75 1.97 -17.82
CA GLU A 125 0.65 2.90 -17.62
C GLU A 125 0.59 3.42 -16.18
N ASP A 126 0.31 4.69 -15.99
CA ASP A 126 0.11 5.28 -14.66
C ASP A 126 -1.05 4.58 -13.94
N ALA A 127 -0.78 4.11 -12.74
CA ALA A 127 -1.74 3.42 -11.88
C ALA A 127 -2.03 4.20 -10.59
N GLY A 128 -1.33 5.32 -10.36
CA GLY A 128 -1.48 6.14 -9.16
C GLY A 128 -0.21 6.20 -8.32
N THR A 129 -0.37 6.33 -7.02
CA THR A 129 0.73 6.63 -6.10
C THR A 129 0.59 5.85 -4.81
N PHE A 130 1.68 5.22 -4.36
CA PHE A 130 1.79 4.73 -2.99
C PHE A 130 2.34 5.82 -2.08
N ILE A 131 1.75 5.93 -0.90
CA ILE A 131 2.12 6.87 0.15
C ILE A 131 2.43 6.05 1.41
N LEU A 132 3.67 6.15 1.87
CA LEU A 132 4.15 5.56 3.12
C LEU A 132 4.37 6.67 4.14
N GLU A 133 3.52 6.73 5.14
CA GLU A 133 3.67 7.69 6.24
C GLU A 133 4.93 7.40 7.04
N THR A 134 5.51 8.44 7.65
CA THR A 134 6.60 8.26 8.59
C THR A 134 6.09 7.63 9.88
N SER A 135 6.78 6.60 10.34
CA SER A 135 6.56 6.00 11.66
C SER A 135 7.40 6.63 12.76
N GLY A 136 8.42 7.41 12.38
CA GLY A 136 9.46 7.91 13.28
C GLY A 136 10.46 6.84 13.71
N ASP A 137 10.41 5.65 13.13
CA ASP A 137 11.22 4.50 13.51
C ASP A 137 11.40 3.54 12.33
N TRP A 138 12.63 3.29 11.93
CA TRP A 138 12.99 2.41 10.81
C TRP A 138 12.68 0.93 11.03
N THR A 139 12.34 0.54 12.27
CA THR A 139 11.93 -0.84 12.61
C THR A 139 10.41 -1.05 12.58
N LYS A 140 9.64 0.01 12.31
CA LYS A 140 8.18 -0.04 12.18
C LYS A 140 7.77 -0.06 10.73
N TRP A 141 7.31 -1.20 10.29
CA TRP A 141 6.83 -1.44 8.94
C TRP A 141 5.34 -1.07 8.83
N LEU A 142 5.04 -0.18 7.91
CA LEU A 142 3.69 0.33 7.66
C LEU A 142 3.23 -0.07 6.26
N ASN A 143 1.93 -0.07 6.07
CA ASN A 143 1.33 -0.30 4.77
C ASN A 143 0.94 1.04 4.12
N SER A 144 1.17 1.14 2.82
CA SER A 144 0.67 2.26 2.01
C SER A 144 -0.86 2.23 1.87
N ASN A 145 -1.41 3.23 1.21
CA ASN A 145 -2.74 3.15 0.63
C ASN A 145 -2.84 2.00 -0.38
N TYR A 146 -4.09 1.63 -0.73
CA TYR A 146 -4.37 0.67 -1.79
C TYR A 146 -4.52 1.37 -3.14
N ILE A 147 -4.00 0.72 -4.20
CA ILE A 147 -4.29 1.04 -5.59
C ILE A 147 -5.18 -0.08 -6.14
N LEU A 148 -6.35 0.28 -6.66
CA LEU A 148 -7.28 -0.68 -7.27
C LEU A 148 -7.12 -0.67 -8.78
N LYS A 149 -6.87 -1.83 -9.38
CA LYS A 149 -6.71 -1.97 -10.82
C LYS A 149 -7.42 -3.21 -11.33
N LYS A 150 -8.08 -3.09 -12.48
CA LYS A 150 -8.57 -4.26 -13.22
C LYS A 150 -7.41 -4.83 -14.02
N LEU A 151 -7.03 -6.08 -13.72
CA LEU A 151 -5.93 -6.78 -14.37
C LEU A 151 -6.44 -8.02 -15.10
N LYS A 152 -5.76 -8.37 -16.18
CA LYS A 152 -5.95 -9.62 -16.89
C LYS A 152 -5.14 -10.73 -16.26
N ALA A 153 -5.50 -11.99 -16.52
CA ALA A 153 -4.65 -13.12 -16.16
C ALA A 153 -3.30 -13.06 -16.90
N GLY A 154 -2.22 -13.39 -16.23
CA GLY A 154 -0.88 -13.39 -16.79
C GLY A 154 0.11 -12.54 -16.01
N LYS A 155 1.28 -12.33 -16.60
CA LYS A 155 2.35 -11.55 -15.99
C LYS A 155 2.15 -10.07 -16.27
N HIS A 156 2.36 -9.26 -15.24
CA HIS A 156 2.36 -7.81 -15.29
C HIS A 156 3.63 -7.27 -14.64
N THR A 157 4.04 -6.09 -15.05
CA THR A 157 5.15 -5.34 -14.46
C THR A 157 4.59 -4.22 -13.62
N VAL A 158 4.95 -4.16 -12.33
CA VAL A 158 4.63 -3.05 -11.43
C VAL A 158 5.90 -2.29 -11.12
N THR A 159 6.01 -1.06 -11.61
CA THR A 159 7.19 -0.22 -11.43
C THR A 159 6.90 0.90 -10.44
N LEU A 160 7.72 1.00 -9.40
CA LEU A 160 7.73 2.11 -8.46
C LEU A 160 8.81 3.10 -8.87
N LYS A 161 8.45 4.37 -8.99
CA LYS A 161 9.41 5.43 -9.34
C LYS A 161 9.26 6.61 -8.40
N PHE A 162 10.38 7.21 -8.06
CA PHE A 162 10.37 8.59 -7.61
C PHE A 162 10.03 9.47 -8.82
N ASN A 163 8.97 10.27 -8.71
CA ASN A 163 8.59 11.20 -9.76
C ASN A 163 8.84 12.63 -9.28
N PRO A 164 9.79 13.35 -9.89
CA PRO A 164 10.05 14.74 -9.55
C PRO A 164 8.84 15.68 -9.72
N GLU A 165 7.89 15.29 -10.59
CA GLU A 165 6.63 16.04 -10.80
C GLU A 165 5.63 15.83 -9.65
N ASN A 166 5.81 14.81 -8.82
CA ASN A 166 5.12 14.69 -7.54
C ASN A 166 5.59 15.75 -6.51
N LYS A 167 6.25 16.80 -6.98
CA LYS A 167 6.62 18.00 -6.21
C LYS A 167 5.43 18.72 -5.59
N GLY A 168 4.20 18.44 -6.01
CA GLY A 168 3.02 18.91 -5.30
C GLY A 168 2.89 18.40 -3.87
N TYR A 169 3.71 17.46 -3.48
CA TYR A 169 3.93 17.06 -2.10
C TYR A 169 5.14 17.80 -1.51
N ASP A 170 5.15 19.10 -1.74
CA ASP A 170 6.10 20.07 -1.23
C ASP A 170 6.23 20.09 0.30
N PHE A 171 5.42 19.32 1.00
CA PHE A 171 5.47 19.29 2.45
C PHE A 171 6.86 18.88 2.95
N ASN A 172 7.47 17.88 2.33
CA ASN A 172 8.83 17.47 2.63
C ASN A 172 9.86 18.53 2.18
N MET A 173 9.64 19.11 1.01
CA MET A 173 10.50 20.15 0.43
C MET A 173 10.40 21.49 1.18
N SER A 174 9.19 21.91 1.55
CA SER A 174 8.97 23.17 2.29
C SER A 174 9.61 23.18 3.66
N HIS A 175 9.90 22.00 4.24
CA HIS A 175 10.60 21.83 5.48
C HIS A 175 12.11 21.55 5.27
N GLY A 176 12.62 21.60 4.04
CA GLY A 176 14.03 21.39 3.72
C GLY A 176 14.52 19.96 3.95
N ARG A 177 13.60 18.98 3.94
CA ARG A 177 13.90 17.57 4.21
C ARG A 177 13.55 16.67 3.03
N GLU A 178 14.31 16.82 1.97
CA GLU A 178 14.19 15.94 0.79
C GLU A 178 14.41 14.46 1.16
N ASP A 179 15.30 14.19 2.10
CA ASP A 179 15.58 12.85 2.62
C ASP A 179 14.38 12.19 3.32
N ALA A 180 13.38 12.96 3.75
CA ALA A 180 12.17 12.39 4.35
C ALA A 180 11.32 11.58 3.35
N ASN A 181 11.62 11.68 2.05
CA ASN A 181 11.01 10.85 1.00
C ASN A 181 11.75 9.51 0.79
N ASP A 182 12.81 9.25 1.54
CA ASP A 182 13.44 7.93 1.58
C ASP A 182 12.54 6.93 2.27
N CYS A 183 12.62 5.68 1.86
CA CYS A 183 11.92 4.59 2.54
C CYS A 183 12.66 3.26 2.36
N ASN A 184 12.40 2.35 3.27
CA ASN A 184 12.76 0.95 3.11
C ASN A 184 11.56 0.22 2.51
N LEU A 185 11.76 -0.47 1.39
CA LEU A 185 10.73 -1.26 0.73
C LEU A 185 10.86 -2.72 1.14
N ASP A 186 9.79 -3.28 1.70
CA ASP A 186 9.73 -4.66 2.16
C ASP A 186 9.10 -5.57 1.09
N TYR A 187 7.83 -5.35 0.76
CA TYR A 187 7.15 -6.12 -0.27
C TYR A 187 6.01 -5.35 -0.95
N LEU A 188 5.67 -5.80 -2.13
CA LEU A 188 4.41 -5.49 -2.79
C LEU A 188 3.42 -6.63 -2.50
N LYS A 189 2.23 -6.30 -2.01
CA LYS A 189 1.13 -7.24 -1.80
C LYS A 189 0.05 -7.02 -2.83
N VAL A 190 -0.39 -8.08 -3.48
CA VAL A 190 -1.47 -8.10 -4.46
C VAL A 190 -2.60 -8.96 -3.92
N ILE A 191 -3.81 -8.43 -3.93
CA ILE A 191 -4.99 -9.02 -3.29
C ILE A 191 -6.13 -9.02 -4.32
N ARG A 192 -6.75 -10.17 -4.59
CA ARG A 192 -7.95 -10.25 -5.45
C ARG A 192 -9.20 -9.83 -4.67
N LEU A 193 -10.06 -9.03 -5.27
CA LEU A 193 -11.33 -8.56 -4.74
C LEU A 193 -12.53 -9.23 -5.41
#